data_d2b3d584b56eb3a80c29ee06bfcf588f
#
_entry.id   d2b3d584b56eb3a80c29ee06bfcf588f
#
_cell.length_a   1.000
_cell.length_b   1.000
_cell.length_c   1.000
_cell.angle_alpha   90.00
_cell.angle_beta   90.00
_cell.angle_gamma   90.00
#
_symmetry.space_group_name_H-M   'P 1'
#
loop_
_entity.id
_entity.type
_entity.pdbx_description
1 polymer ?
#
loop_
_entity_poly.entity_id
_entity_poly.type
_entity_poly.pdbx_seq_one_letter_code
_entity_poly.pdbx_strand_id
1 'polypeptide(L)'
;MNAEFDIAETLDVKGASCPMPVVKTKSAIDDLAAGDVLEVLATDPGSMSDIDGWAAGTEGVELLAQEEGDDVYKHYVRKTQ
;
A
#
# COMPACT_ATOMS: atom_id res chain seq x y z
N MET A 1 -12.09 2.13 13.53
CA MET A 1 -11.43 2.34 13.42
C MET A 1 -10.43 2.30 13.59
N ASN A 2 -9.94 2.06 13.66
CA ASN A 2 -8.99 1.90 13.84
C ASN A 2 -7.89 2.25 13.13
N ALA A 3 -7.78 2.85 12.09
CA ALA A 3 -6.58 3.29 11.45
C ALA A 3 -6.10 4.53 12.17
N GLU A 4 -4.84 4.55 12.46
CA GLU A 4 -4.23 5.69 13.12
C GLU A 4 -3.82 6.75 12.13
N PHE A 5 -4.11 6.53 10.86
CA PHE A 5 -3.67 7.40 9.78
C PHE A 5 -4.86 8.03 9.11
N ASP A 6 -4.69 9.25 8.63
CA ASP A 6 -5.69 9.88 7.78
C ASP A 6 -5.53 9.30 6.38
N ILE A 7 -6.45 8.39 6.03
CA ILE A 7 -6.39 7.71 4.74
C ILE A 7 -6.91 8.66 3.66
N ALA A 8 -6.04 9.01 2.72
CA ALA A 8 -6.44 9.88 1.62
C ALA A 8 -7.19 9.11 0.54
N GLU A 9 -6.78 7.86 0.32
CA GLU A 9 -7.41 7.04 -0.71
C GLU A 9 -7.22 5.58 -0.36
N THR A 10 -8.19 4.74 -0.73
CA THR A 10 -8.11 3.30 -0.57
C THR A 10 -8.02 2.67 -1.95
N LEU A 11 -6.98 1.87 -2.15
CA LEU A 11 -6.75 1.16 -3.41
C LEU A 11 -7.12 -0.30 -3.21
N ASP A 12 -8.08 -0.77 -3.99
CA ASP A 12 -8.54 -2.16 -3.91
C ASP A 12 -7.85 -2.95 -5.01
N VAL A 13 -6.90 -3.80 -4.62
CA VAL A 13 -6.23 -4.71 -5.57
C VAL A 13 -6.52 -6.15 -5.18
N LYS A 14 -7.65 -6.39 -4.50
CA LYS A 14 -8.04 -7.76 -4.17
C LYS A 14 -8.24 -8.55 -5.46
N GLY A 15 -7.76 -9.78 -5.45
CA GLY A 15 -7.82 -10.63 -6.63
C GLY A 15 -6.65 -10.48 -7.58
N ALA A 16 -5.85 -9.42 -7.45
CA ALA A 16 -4.67 -9.24 -8.29
C ALA A 16 -3.51 -10.04 -7.70
N SER A 17 -2.69 -10.60 -8.58
CA SER A 17 -1.53 -11.37 -8.16
C SER A 17 -0.24 -10.60 -8.50
N CYS A 18 0.84 -10.98 -7.83
CA CYS A 18 2.15 -10.39 -8.01
C CYS A 18 2.51 -10.39 -9.51
N PRO A 19 3.05 -9.27 -10.02
CA PRO A 19 3.46 -8.04 -9.33
C PRO A 19 2.42 -6.93 -9.36
N MET A 20 1.18 -7.24 -9.71
CA MET A 20 0.17 -6.21 -9.93
C MET A 20 -0.14 -5.36 -8.69
N PRO A 21 -0.20 -5.93 -7.46
CA PRO A 21 -0.42 -5.06 -6.30
C PRO A 21 0.62 -3.96 -6.18
N VAL A 22 1.89 -4.26 -6.44
CA VAL A 22 2.95 -3.25 -6.38
C VAL A 22 2.79 -2.24 -7.51
N VAL A 23 2.52 -2.72 -8.72
CA VAL A 23 2.39 -1.84 -9.88
C VAL A 23 1.24 -0.85 -9.67
N LYS A 24 0.11 -1.34 -9.19
CA LYS A 24 -1.05 -0.48 -8.97
C LYS A 24 -0.82 0.47 -7.80
N THR A 25 -0.13 0.01 -6.76
CA THR A 25 0.20 0.88 -5.63
C THR A 25 1.09 2.04 -6.08
N LYS A 26 2.10 1.74 -6.89
CA LYS A 26 2.98 2.76 -7.42
C LYS A 26 2.20 3.80 -8.22
N SER A 27 1.31 3.34 -9.08
CA SER A 27 0.52 4.24 -9.91
C SER A 27 -0.40 5.12 -9.06
N ALA A 28 -1.02 4.53 -8.05
CA ALA A 28 -1.93 5.28 -7.18
C ALA A 28 -1.17 6.32 -6.35
N ILE A 29 0.01 5.94 -5.85
CA ILE A 29 0.78 6.86 -5.01
C ILE A 29 1.25 8.07 -5.83
N ASP A 30 1.51 7.88 -7.13
CA ASP A 30 1.95 8.98 -7.98
C ASP A 30 0.87 10.06 -8.11
N ASP A 31 -0.39 9.70 -7.92
CA ASP A 31 -1.50 10.65 -8.02
C ASP A 31 -1.79 11.38 -6.71
N LEU A 32 -1.08 11.04 -5.64
CA LEU A 32 -1.33 11.64 -4.34
C LEU A 32 -0.36 12.79 -4.09
N ALA A 33 -0.71 13.62 -3.12
CA ALA A 33 0.17 14.71 -2.70
C ALA A 33 1.08 14.23 -1.57
N ALA A 34 2.18 14.93 -1.39
CA ALA A 34 3.09 14.60 -0.29
C ALA A 34 2.36 14.68 1.04
N GLY A 35 2.55 13.69 1.87
CA GLY A 35 1.87 13.57 3.15
C GLY A 35 0.61 12.73 3.12
N ASP A 36 0.09 12.42 1.92
CA ASP A 36 -1.11 11.60 1.81
C ASP A 36 -0.78 10.14 2.10
N VAL A 37 -1.76 9.44 2.68
CA VAL A 37 -1.63 8.02 3.02
C VAL A 37 -2.57 7.23 2.14
N LEU A 38 -2.04 6.17 1.55
CA LEU A 38 -2.79 5.25 0.71
C LEU A 38 -2.99 3.94 1.46
N GLU A 39 -4.23 3.50 1.55
CA GLU A 39 -4.54 2.18 2.09
C GLU A 39 -4.70 1.21 0.92
N VAL A 40 -3.91 0.15 0.90
CA VAL A 40 -3.93 -0.84 -0.17
C VAL A 40 -4.52 -2.13 0.38
N LEU A 41 -5.54 -2.64 -0.28
CA LEU A 41 -6.19 -3.89 0.10
C LEU A 41 -5.82 -4.96 -0.92
N ALA A 42 -5.19 -6.03 -0.47
CA ALA A 42 -4.73 -7.10 -1.35
C ALA A 42 -5.08 -8.45 -0.77
N THR A 43 -5.20 -9.45 -1.64
CA THR A 43 -5.44 -10.82 -1.20
C THR A 43 -4.28 -11.75 -1.52
N ASP A 44 -3.29 -11.27 -2.27
CA ASP A 44 -2.10 -12.04 -2.61
C ASP A 44 -1.16 -12.10 -1.40
N PRO A 45 -0.86 -13.28 -0.85
CA PRO A 45 0.05 -13.37 0.29
C PRO A 45 1.42 -12.78 0.01
N GLY A 46 1.88 -12.84 -1.24
CA GLY A 46 3.15 -12.27 -1.61
C GLY A 46 3.20 -10.75 -1.51
N SER A 47 2.03 -10.09 -1.44
CA SER A 47 1.99 -8.63 -1.40
C SER A 47 2.68 -8.08 -0.15
N MET A 48 2.69 -8.84 0.94
CA MET A 48 3.32 -8.37 2.17
C MET A 48 4.80 -8.07 1.97
N SER A 49 5.54 -9.02 1.41
CA SER A 49 6.97 -8.79 1.17
C SER A 49 7.21 -7.96 -0.07
N ASP A 50 6.35 -8.06 -1.08
CA ASP A 50 6.54 -7.30 -2.31
C ASP A 50 6.40 -5.80 -2.06
N ILE A 51 5.37 -5.41 -1.33
CA ILE A 51 5.16 -3.99 -1.05
C ILE A 51 6.21 -3.47 -0.07
N ASP A 52 6.56 -4.28 0.92
CA ASP A 52 7.62 -3.91 1.85
C ASP A 52 8.93 -3.66 1.12
N GLY A 53 9.31 -4.57 0.23
CA GLY A 53 10.54 -4.43 -0.54
C GLY A 53 10.50 -3.23 -1.48
N TRP A 54 9.37 -3.02 -2.14
CA TRP A 54 9.22 -1.89 -3.03
C TRP A 54 9.35 -0.57 -2.26
N ALA A 55 8.67 -0.46 -1.13
CA ALA A 55 8.70 0.78 -0.35
C ALA A 55 10.10 1.04 0.20
N ALA A 56 10.79 -0.02 0.63
CA ALA A 56 12.15 0.14 1.18
C ALA A 56 13.13 0.62 0.12
N GLY A 57 12.91 0.24 -1.13
CA GLY A 57 13.80 0.61 -2.21
C GLY A 57 13.39 1.83 -3.01
N THR A 58 12.31 2.50 -2.62
CA THR A 58 11.77 3.60 -3.40
C THR A 58 11.79 4.88 -2.60
N GLU A 59 12.44 5.91 -3.13
CA GLU A 59 12.40 7.23 -2.51
C GLU A 59 11.04 7.85 -2.75
N GLY A 60 10.57 8.62 -1.78
CA GLY A 60 9.32 9.32 -1.91
C GLY A 60 8.14 8.58 -1.34
N VAL A 61 8.34 7.39 -0.80
CA VAL A 61 7.27 6.63 -0.15
C VAL A 61 7.78 6.05 1.16
N GLU A 62 6.84 5.87 2.09
CA GLU A 62 7.15 5.28 3.38
C GLU A 62 6.05 4.29 3.73
N LEU A 63 6.43 3.06 4.03
CA LEU A 63 5.48 2.05 4.48
C LEU A 63 5.25 2.26 5.98
N LEU A 64 4.03 2.64 6.33
CA LEU A 64 3.72 2.96 7.71
C LEU A 64 3.36 1.72 8.51
N ALA A 65 2.60 0.82 7.92
CA ALA A 65 2.13 -0.37 8.61
C ALA A 65 1.61 -1.38 7.60
N GLN A 66 1.59 -2.63 8.02
CA GLN A 66 0.94 -3.70 7.28
C GLN A 66 0.14 -4.52 8.26
N GLU A 67 -1.06 -4.92 7.85
CA GLU A 67 -1.94 -5.74 8.67
C GLU A 67 -2.35 -6.96 7.88
N GLU A 68 -2.28 -8.11 8.51
CA GLU A 68 -2.70 -9.36 7.90
C GLU A 68 -4.01 -9.79 8.54
N GLY A 69 -5.08 -9.74 7.75
CA GLY A 69 -6.38 -10.24 8.19
C GLY A 69 -6.62 -11.64 7.67
N ASP A 70 -7.86 -12.11 7.83
CA ASP A 70 -8.20 -13.47 7.43
C ASP A 70 -8.09 -13.66 5.93
N ASP A 71 -8.58 -12.69 5.16
CA ASP A 71 -8.62 -12.80 3.71
C ASP A 71 -7.97 -11.61 3.01
N VAL A 72 -7.61 -10.58 3.75
CA VAL A 72 -7.15 -9.33 3.16
C VAL A 72 -5.89 -8.87 3.87
N TYR A 73 -4.90 -8.46 3.08
CA TYR A 73 -3.68 -7.86 3.57
C TYR A 73 -3.78 -6.37 3.33
N LYS A 74 -3.62 -5.56 4.39
CA LYS A 74 -3.74 -4.12 4.30
C LYS A 74 -2.36 -3.49 4.43
N HIS A 75 -2.09 -2.53 3.54
CA HIS A 75 -0.81 -1.85 3.53
C HIS A 75 -1.07 -0.35 3.58
N TYR A 76 -0.35 0.34 4.45
CA TYR A 76 -0.51 1.79 4.61
C TYR A 76 0.79 2.43 4.17
N VAL A 77 0.72 3.17 3.06
CA VAL A 77 1.89 3.77 2.42
C VAL A 77 1.68 5.26 2.35
N ARG A 78 2.66 6.03 2.80
CA ARG A 78 2.58 7.48 2.78
C ARG A 78 3.52 8.01 1.70
N LYS A 79 3.01 8.98 0.93
CA LYS A 79 3.85 9.68 -0.03
C LYS A 79 4.62 10.78 0.69
N THR A 80 5.94 10.78 0.56
CA THR A 80 6.79 11.74 1.28
C THR A 80 7.36 12.83 0.40
N GLN A 81 7.19 12.74 -0.91
CA GLN A 81 7.73 13.75 -1.84
C GLN A 81 6.68 14.24 -2.82
#